data_8708d5c1bcb82ad6b5296008e63711ca
#
_entry.id   8708d5c1bcb82ad6b5296008e63711ca
#
_cell.length_a   1.000
_cell.length_b   1.000
_cell.length_c   1.000
_cell.angle_alpha   90.00
_cell.angle_beta   90.00
_cell.angle_gamma   90.00
#
_symmetry.space_group_name_H-M   'P 1'
#
loop_
_entity.id
_entity.type
_entity.pdbx_description
1 polymer ?
#
loop_
_entity_poly.entity_id
_entity_poly.type
_entity_poly.pdbx_seq_one_letter_code
_entity_poly.pdbx_strand_id
1 'polypeptide(L)'
;MDSKYYIVVTEWQYPTESGRDVISDFDTKDEALVRCFELCDDELDNYGLMCGDYLAPEQYRDDDGTEGVIVTAKNSLDEWYFKAKIIEVKVG
;
A
#
# COMPACT_ATOMS: atom_id res chain seq x y z
N MET A 1 -24.53 -7.14 17.06
CA MET A 1 -23.04 -7.17 17.12
C MET A 1 -22.48 -6.42 15.95
N ASP A 2 -21.62 -5.50 16.25
CA ASP A 2 -20.95 -4.76 15.19
C ASP A 2 -19.86 -5.64 14.59
N SER A 3 -20.00 -5.97 13.34
CA SER A 3 -18.96 -6.66 12.62
C SER A 3 -18.22 -5.67 11.74
N LYS A 4 -16.95 -5.91 11.56
CA LYS A 4 -16.13 -5.09 10.69
C LYS A 4 -15.13 -5.96 9.96
N TYR A 5 -14.72 -5.50 8.81
CA TYR A 5 -13.67 -6.14 8.04
C TYR A 5 -12.77 -5.06 7.47
N TYR A 6 -11.66 -5.48 6.90
CA TYR A 6 -10.65 -4.57 6.37
C TYR A 6 -10.40 -4.88 4.92
N ILE A 7 -10.34 -3.84 4.10
CA ILE A 7 -9.94 -4.01 2.70
C ILE A 7 -8.58 -3.36 2.50
N VAL A 8 -7.81 -3.93 1.57
CA VAL A 8 -6.53 -3.38 1.16
C VAL A 8 -6.70 -2.75 -0.20
N VAL A 9 -6.36 -1.48 -0.31
CA VAL A 9 -6.41 -0.72 -1.56
C VAL A 9 -5.01 -0.29 -1.91
N THR A 10 -4.57 -0.60 -3.12
CA THR A 10 -3.28 -0.16 -3.62
C THR A 10 -3.44 1.06 -4.49
N GLU A 11 -2.50 1.98 -4.38
CA GLU A 11 -2.41 3.15 -5.24
C GLU A 11 -0.96 3.32 -5.67
N TRP A 12 -0.75 3.65 -6.92
CA TRP A 12 0.60 3.88 -7.41
C TRP A 12 0.62 5.05 -8.37
N GLN A 13 1.78 5.69 -8.41
CA GLN A 13 2.06 6.72 -9.38
C GLN A 13 3.48 6.54 -9.86
N TYR A 14 3.63 6.24 -11.14
CA TYR A 14 4.92 6.04 -11.80
C TYR A 14 5.06 7.07 -12.91
N PRO A 15 6.28 7.26 -13.43
CA PRO A 15 6.48 8.27 -14.48
C PRO A 15 5.61 8.08 -15.71
N THR A 16 5.24 6.82 -16.03
CA THR A 16 4.50 6.51 -17.25
C THR A 16 3.06 6.09 -16.98
N GLU A 17 2.69 5.82 -15.72
CA GLU A 17 1.33 5.36 -15.41
C GLU A 17 0.99 5.62 -13.96
N SER A 18 -0.30 5.68 -13.69
CA SER A 18 -0.83 5.73 -12.35
C SER A 18 -2.08 4.86 -12.28
N GLY A 19 -2.43 4.42 -11.08
CA GLY A 19 -3.58 3.56 -10.93
C GLY A 19 -3.97 3.33 -9.49
N ARG A 20 -5.05 2.56 -9.34
CA ARG A 20 -5.60 2.19 -8.05
C ARG A 20 -6.29 0.84 -8.20
N ASP A 21 -6.18 -0.01 -7.19
CA ASP A 21 -6.81 -1.33 -7.22
C ASP A 21 -7.26 -1.74 -5.81
N VAL A 22 -8.34 -2.52 -5.76
CA VAL A 22 -8.83 -3.12 -4.52
C VAL A 22 -8.41 -4.59 -4.53
N ILE A 23 -7.63 -4.99 -3.55
CA ILE A 23 -7.00 -6.31 -3.58
C ILE A 23 -7.91 -7.38 -2.97
N SER A 24 -8.28 -7.23 -1.71
CA SER A 24 -9.14 -8.23 -1.05
C SER A 24 -9.57 -7.71 0.31
N ASP A 25 -10.44 -8.48 0.97
CA ASP A 25 -10.89 -8.19 2.31
C ASP A 25 -10.28 -9.17 3.31
N PHE A 26 -10.17 -8.71 4.55
CA PHE A 26 -9.53 -9.45 5.65
C PHE A 26 -10.35 -9.27 6.91
N ASP A 27 -10.34 -10.30 7.75
CA ASP A 27 -11.08 -10.26 9.02
C ASP A 27 -10.37 -9.43 10.08
N THR A 28 -9.04 -9.34 10.04
CA THR A 28 -8.27 -8.60 11.03
C THR A 28 -7.36 -7.58 10.36
N LYS A 29 -7.05 -6.54 11.11
CA LYS A 29 -6.12 -5.50 10.65
C LYS A 29 -4.71 -6.05 10.47
N ASP A 30 -4.29 -6.97 11.34
CA ASP A 30 -2.97 -7.58 11.26
C ASP A 30 -2.79 -8.35 9.95
N GLU A 31 -3.80 -9.11 9.54
CA GLU A 31 -3.76 -9.82 8.27
C GLU A 31 -3.67 -8.85 7.09
N ALA A 32 -4.44 -7.77 7.15
CA ALA A 32 -4.39 -6.73 6.12
C ALA A 32 -3.01 -6.09 6.05
N LEU A 33 -2.39 -5.81 7.21
CA LEU A 33 -1.07 -5.19 7.25
C LEU A 33 0.00 -6.11 6.65
N VAL A 34 -0.05 -7.40 6.97
CA VAL A 34 0.87 -8.38 6.37
C VAL A 34 0.74 -8.36 4.85
N ARG A 35 -0.49 -8.34 4.36
CA ARG A 35 -0.72 -8.28 2.91
C ARG A 35 -0.18 -7.00 2.29
N CYS A 36 -0.30 -5.88 2.99
CA CYS A 36 0.29 -4.61 2.51
C CYS A 36 1.80 -4.73 2.31
N PHE A 37 2.50 -5.33 3.26
CA PHE A 37 3.94 -5.55 3.14
C PHE A 37 4.28 -6.50 1.98
N GLU A 38 3.52 -7.57 1.84
CA GLU A 38 3.74 -8.51 0.73
C GLU A 38 3.57 -7.83 -0.63
N LEU A 39 2.53 -7.02 -0.77
CA LEU A 39 2.27 -6.29 -2.01
C LEU A 39 3.39 -5.30 -2.33
N CYS A 40 3.90 -4.60 -1.32
CA CYS A 40 5.01 -3.68 -1.51
C CYS A 40 6.30 -4.41 -1.90
N ASP A 41 6.57 -5.56 -1.27
CA ASP A 41 7.74 -6.38 -1.61
C ASP A 41 7.64 -6.91 -3.04
N ASP A 42 6.47 -7.38 -3.45
CA ASP A 42 6.24 -7.86 -4.81
C ASP A 42 6.47 -6.75 -5.82
N GLU A 43 6.03 -5.54 -5.50
CA GLU A 43 6.22 -4.39 -6.38
C GLU A 43 7.70 -4.05 -6.53
N LEU A 44 8.45 -4.10 -5.45
CA LEU A 44 9.90 -3.89 -5.49
C LEU A 44 10.60 -4.95 -6.35
N ASP A 45 10.20 -6.21 -6.23
CA ASP A 45 10.78 -7.29 -7.02
C ASP A 45 10.48 -7.15 -8.52
N ASN A 46 9.27 -6.70 -8.85
CA ASN A 46 8.82 -6.61 -10.23
C ASN A 46 9.25 -5.33 -10.93
N TYR A 47 9.26 -4.22 -10.22
CA TYR A 47 9.47 -2.89 -10.81
C TYR A 47 10.70 -2.17 -10.27
N GLY A 48 11.22 -2.58 -9.12
CA GLY A 48 12.38 -1.94 -8.51
C GLY A 48 13.59 -1.89 -9.41
N LEU A 49 13.82 -2.94 -10.18
CA LEU A 49 14.95 -3.02 -11.10
C LEU A 49 14.81 -2.08 -12.29
N MET A 50 13.57 -1.68 -12.61
CA MET A 50 13.31 -0.85 -13.79
C MET A 50 13.43 0.64 -13.50
N CYS A 51 13.17 1.04 -12.27
CA CYS A 51 13.05 2.46 -11.92
C CYS A 51 14.20 2.98 -11.06
N GLY A 52 15.14 2.15 -10.66
CA GLY A 52 16.30 2.57 -9.89
C GLY A 52 16.17 2.28 -8.40
N ASP A 53 16.77 3.13 -7.58
CA ASP A 53 16.84 2.89 -6.15
C ASP A 53 15.54 3.19 -5.42
N TYR A 54 15.15 2.28 -4.55
CA TYR A 54 13.95 2.38 -3.73
C TYR A 54 14.32 2.39 -2.26
N LEU A 55 13.49 3.04 -1.47
CA LEU A 55 13.52 2.86 -0.03
C LEU A 55 12.77 1.58 0.32
N ALA A 56 13.15 0.97 1.44
CA ALA A 56 12.45 -0.22 1.93
C ALA A 56 10.99 0.13 2.26
N PRO A 57 10.07 -0.85 2.18
CA PRO A 57 8.68 -0.59 2.56
C PRO A 57 8.59 -0.09 4.00
N GLU A 58 7.81 0.95 4.21
CA GLU A 58 7.60 1.54 5.53
C GLU A 58 6.13 1.63 5.86
N GLN A 59 5.80 1.34 7.11
CA GLN A 59 4.46 1.55 7.62
C GLN A 59 4.20 3.04 7.79
N TYR A 60 3.00 3.50 7.41
CA TYR A 60 2.64 4.90 7.51
C TYR A 60 1.23 5.05 8.08
N ARG A 61 0.92 6.27 8.51
CA ARG A 61 -0.41 6.66 8.95
C ARG A 61 -0.72 8.04 8.39
N ASP A 62 -1.87 8.16 7.73
CA ASP A 62 -2.35 9.44 7.20
C ASP A 62 -2.96 10.29 8.32
N ASP A 63 -3.19 11.56 8.03
CA ASP A 63 -3.79 12.51 8.99
C ASP A 63 -5.19 12.08 9.43
N ASP A 64 -5.90 11.36 8.58
CA ASP A 64 -7.24 10.85 8.89
C ASP A 64 -7.22 9.53 9.68
N GLY A 65 -6.04 9.01 10.01
CA GLY A 65 -5.89 7.78 10.74
C GLY A 65 -5.77 6.52 9.89
N THR A 66 -5.84 6.65 8.56
CA THR A 66 -5.67 5.49 7.66
C THR A 66 -4.23 5.01 7.71
N GLU A 67 -4.04 3.73 7.93
CA GLU A 67 -2.72 3.10 8.02
C GLU A 67 -2.44 2.25 6.79
N GLY A 68 -1.17 2.05 6.52
CA GLY A 68 -0.75 1.19 5.42
C GLY A 68 0.76 1.09 5.32
N VAL A 69 1.23 0.64 4.15
CA VAL A 69 2.65 0.48 3.86
C VAL A 69 2.94 1.21 2.55
N ILE A 70 4.04 1.94 2.51
CA ILE A 70 4.42 2.74 1.34
C ILE A 70 5.84 2.43 0.92
N VAL A 71 6.06 2.41 -0.38
CA VAL A 71 7.38 2.35 -1.01
C VAL A 71 7.53 3.60 -1.87
N THR A 72 8.62 4.32 -1.66
CA THR A 72 8.89 5.55 -2.40
C THR A 72 10.22 5.47 -3.11
N ALA A 73 10.38 6.26 -4.16
CA ALA A 73 11.66 6.39 -4.83
C ALA A 73 12.67 7.07 -3.90
N LYS A 74 13.90 6.60 -3.94
CA LYS A 74 14.98 7.18 -3.16
C LYS A 74 15.38 8.56 -3.66
N ASN A 75 15.19 8.81 -4.95
CA ASN A 75 15.51 10.09 -5.57
C ASN A 75 14.30 11.01 -5.52
N SER A 76 14.43 12.13 -4.83
CA SER A 76 13.35 13.09 -4.63
C SER A 76 12.89 13.80 -5.91
N LEU A 77 13.61 13.64 -7.00
CA LEU A 77 13.19 14.19 -8.29
C LEU A 77 12.11 13.34 -8.95
N ASP A 78 11.99 12.08 -8.54
CA ASP A 78 10.99 11.16 -9.07
C ASP A 78 9.86 11.04 -8.05
N GLU A 79 8.76 11.73 -8.30
CA GLU A 79 7.60 11.74 -7.40
C GLU A 79 6.72 10.51 -7.60
N TRP A 80 7.33 9.34 -7.63
CA TRP A 80 6.56 8.13 -7.78
C TRP A 80 6.58 7.30 -6.49
N TYR A 81 5.47 6.59 -6.29
CA TYR A 81 5.28 5.78 -5.11
C TYR A 81 4.35 4.62 -5.41
N PHE A 82 4.41 3.62 -4.56
CA PHE A 82 3.42 2.56 -4.48
C PHE A 82 3.03 2.42 -3.02
N LYS A 83 1.74 2.46 -2.73
CA LYS A 83 1.27 2.29 -1.36
C LYS A 83 0.08 1.34 -1.31
N ALA A 84 0.01 0.57 -0.22
CA ALA A 84 -1.11 -0.29 0.09
C ALA A 84 -1.71 0.20 1.39
N LYS A 85 -2.96 0.62 1.38
CA LYS A 85 -3.61 1.17 2.56
C LYS A 85 -4.74 0.28 3.04
N ILE A 86 -4.98 0.33 4.33
CA ILE A 86 -6.00 -0.48 5.00
C ILE A 86 -7.21 0.40 5.28
N ILE A 87 -8.37 -0.01 4.79
CA ILE A 87 -9.62 0.69 5.02
C ILE A 87 -10.51 -0.19 5.87
N GLU A 88 -10.93 0.32 7.03
CA GLU A 88 -11.86 -0.37 7.91
C GLU A 88 -13.27 -0.15 7.39
N VAL A 89 -14.00 -1.24 7.22
CA VAL A 89 -15.40 -1.20 6.79
C VAL A 89 -16.26 -1.76 7.92
N LYS A 90 -17.21 -0.99 8.38
CA LYS A 90 -18.13 -1.42 9.42
C LYS A 90 -19.41 -1.91 8.79
N VAL A 91 -19.89 -3.06 9.25
CA VAL A 91 -21.11 -3.69 8.81
C VAL A 91 -22.04 -3.83 10.00
N GLY A 92 -23.25 -3.34 9.85
CA GLY A 92 -24.20 -3.49 10.96
C GLY A 92 -25.06 -2.33 11.21
#